data_9bb397af408c5cca37392ec17c26dfd7
#
_entry.id   9bb397af408c5cca37392ec17c26dfd7
#
_cell.length_a   1.000
_cell.length_b   1.000
_cell.length_c   1.000
_cell.angle_alpha   90.00
_cell.angle_beta   90.00
_cell.angle_gamma   90.00
#
_symmetry.space_group_name_H-M   'P 1'
#
loop_
_entity.id
_entity.type
_entity.pdbx_description
1 polymer ?
#
loop_
_entity_poly.entity_id
_entity_poly.type
_entity_poly.pdbx_seq_one_letter_code
_entity_poly.pdbx_strand_id
1 'polypeptide(L)'
;MRLMRRLLLFVAAALVFSGCVGSRVVERGEYVDEVVIHEVVSARYEIASSLPVDYADDMEWILRYDSSDVEELRQRAATEDKECDVLFFGSSSIRLWRTLEEDMAPLKVVNRGYGGAMLRDIHYYYETVLADYRPRAFVFYCDNDLGGFGRDLHPTELFDLYRLLVERLKADYPEYPIYFLAIKFNDSRLAKREEHRLFNAIMADYAAHTEGVSFVDVNSPLLNEDGSVNNAYFESDMLHVNREGYAVWSSILRPMLLEELGLDAK
;
A
#
# COMPACT_ATOMS: atom_id res chain seq x y z
N MET A 1 -36.68 -40.12 8.41
CA MET A 1 -37.14 -38.86 9.04
C MET A 1 -36.02 -38.04 9.66
N ARG A 2 -35.02 -38.59 10.35
CA ARG A 2 -33.93 -37.79 10.94
C ARG A 2 -32.91 -37.21 9.92
N LEU A 3 -32.70 -37.87 8.80
CA LEU A 3 -31.75 -37.40 7.76
C LEU A 3 -32.27 -36.21 6.95
N MET A 4 -33.59 -36.22 6.65
CA MET A 4 -34.22 -35.10 5.93
C MET A 4 -34.28 -33.79 6.75
N ARG A 5 -34.40 -33.88 8.10
CA ARG A 5 -34.38 -32.69 8.94
C ARG A 5 -33.01 -32.02 9.02
N ARG A 6 -31.93 -32.81 8.94
CA ARG A 6 -30.56 -32.23 8.90
C ARG A 6 -30.21 -31.55 7.58
N LEU A 7 -30.71 -32.11 6.44
CA LEU A 7 -30.53 -31.53 5.13
C LEU A 7 -31.26 -30.20 4.96
N LEU A 8 -32.50 -30.12 5.50
CA LEU A 8 -33.32 -28.91 5.48
C LEU A 8 -32.71 -27.77 6.36
N LEU A 9 -32.07 -28.11 7.47
CA LEU A 9 -31.39 -27.13 8.32
C LEU A 9 -30.10 -26.58 7.67
N PHE A 10 -29.36 -27.41 6.91
CA PHE A 10 -28.20 -26.95 6.18
C PHE A 10 -28.56 -26.06 4.98
N VAL A 11 -29.61 -26.39 4.24
CA VAL A 11 -30.11 -25.59 3.13
C VAL A 11 -30.68 -24.25 3.61
N ALA A 12 -31.40 -24.26 4.75
CA ALA A 12 -31.95 -23.03 5.35
C ALA A 12 -30.82 -22.12 5.89
N ALA A 13 -29.74 -22.67 6.47
CA ALA A 13 -28.58 -21.89 6.92
C ALA A 13 -27.83 -21.28 5.73
N ALA A 14 -27.59 -22.03 4.64
CA ALA A 14 -26.95 -21.51 3.44
C ALA A 14 -27.76 -20.43 2.73
N LEU A 15 -29.09 -20.55 2.71
CA LEU A 15 -29.99 -19.54 2.12
C LEU A 15 -30.07 -18.26 2.98
N VAL A 16 -29.98 -18.38 4.31
CA VAL A 16 -29.97 -17.22 5.21
C VAL A 16 -28.68 -16.46 5.10
N PHE A 17 -27.52 -17.13 4.95
CA PHE A 17 -26.25 -16.46 4.72
C PHE A 17 -26.16 -15.79 3.34
N SER A 18 -26.63 -16.45 2.29
CA SER A 18 -26.66 -15.87 0.93
C SER A 18 -27.66 -14.71 0.80
N GLY A 19 -28.77 -14.74 1.53
CA GLY A 19 -29.79 -13.70 1.49
C GLY A 19 -29.44 -12.45 2.31
N CYS A 20 -28.69 -12.58 3.41
CA CYS A 20 -28.34 -11.44 4.26
C CYS A 20 -27.23 -10.56 3.69
N VAL A 21 -26.26 -11.13 2.98
CA VAL A 21 -25.15 -10.34 2.38
C VAL A 21 -25.64 -9.61 1.12
N GLY A 22 -26.47 -10.25 0.28
CA GLY A 22 -26.97 -9.64 -0.96
C GLY A 22 -28.00 -8.53 -0.75
N SER A 23 -28.93 -8.70 0.20
CA SER A 23 -30.03 -7.75 0.39
C SER A 23 -29.62 -6.47 1.13
N ARG A 24 -28.65 -6.52 2.01
CA ARG A 24 -28.17 -5.31 2.74
C ARG A 24 -27.34 -4.37 1.86
N VAL A 25 -26.61 -4.88 0.91
CA VAL A 25 -25.80 -4.06 0.00
C VAL A 25 -26.64 -3.39 -1.08
N VAL A 26 -27.76 -4.00 -1.49
CA VAL A 26 -28.59 -3.51 -2.61
C VAL A 26 -29.74 -2.60 -2.16
N GLU A 27 -30.27 -2.76 -0.93
CA GLU A 27 -31.50 -2.07 -0.54
C GLU A 27 -31.31 -0.71 0.15
N ARG A 28 -30.12 -0.27 0.55
CA ARG A 28 -30.01 0.93 1.39
C ARG A 28 -29.23 2.11 0.83
N GLY A 29 -28.38 1.97 -0.17
CA GLY A 29 -27.53 3.10 -0.63
C GLY A 29 -26.72 3.78 0.50
N GLU A 30 -26.75 3.18 1.70
CA GLU A 30 -26.01 3.62 2.87
C GLU A 30 -24.66 2.91 2.91
N TYR A 31 -23.68 3.59 3.43
CA TYR A 31 -22.35 3.10 3.74
C TYR A 31 -22.40 1.64 4.18
N VAL A 32 -21.65 0.79 3.46
CA VAL A 32 -21.43 -0.58 3.90
C VAL A 32 -20.77 -0.47 5.27
N ASP A 33 -21.39 -1.11 6.27
CA ASP A 33 -20.86 -1.15 7.63
C ASP A 33 -19.40 -1.64 7.60
N GLU A 34 -18.51 -1.00 8.33
CA GLU A 34 -17.07 -1.33 8.40
C GLU A 34 -16.84 -2.83 8.61
N VAL A 35 -17.65 -3.46 9.46
CA VAL A 35 -17.61 -4.91 9.70
C VAL A 35 -17.86 -5.73 8.43
N VAL A 36 -18.79 -5.29 7.58
CA VAL A 36 -19.13 -5.99 6.34
C VAL A 36 -18.01 -5.87 5.31
N ILE A 37 -17.40 -4.70 5.20
CA ILE A 37 -16.22 -4.49 4.33
C ILE A 37 -15.08 -5.38 4.77
N HIS A 38 -14.76 -5.39 6.05
CA HIS A 38 -13.70 -6.21 6.61
C HIS A 38 -13.93 -7.72 6.37
N GLU A 39 -15.14 -8.21 6.62
CA GLU A 39 -15.49 -9.63 6.37
C GLU A 39 -15.38 -9.99 4.88
N VAL A 40 -15.85 -9.14 3.98
CA VAL A 40 -15.76 -9.38 2.52
C VAL A 40 -14.31 -9.39 2.05
N VAL A 41 -13.51 -8.43 2.51
CA VAL A 41 -12.08 -8.34 2.16
C VAL A 41 -11.32 -9.54 2.71
N SER A 42 -11.56 -9.92 3.97
CA SER A 42 -10.92 -11.08 4.60
C SER A 42 -11.27 -12.39 3.90
N ALA A 43 -12.56 -12.61 3.59
CA ALA A 43 -13.01 -13.79 2.87
C ALA A 43 -12.41 -13.90 1.46
N ARG A 44 -12.38 -12.79 0.73
CA ARG A 44 -11.74 -12.73 -0.60
C ARG A 44 -10.26 -13.05 -0.52
N TYR A 45 -9.61 -12.56 0.50
CA TYR A 45 -8.21 -12.82 0.73
C TYR A 45 -7.92 -14.31 1.01
N GLU A 46 -8.71 -14.97 1.86
CA GLU A 46 -8.57 -16.41 2.11
C GLU A 46 -8.69 -17.21 0.81
N ILE A 47 -9.58 -16.81 -0.09
CA ILE A 47 -9.73 -17.41 -1.42
C ILE A 47 -8.49 -17.13 -2.27
N ALA A 48 -8.05 -15.88 -2.35
CA ALA A 48 -6.91 -15.47 -3.17
C ALA A 48 -5.62 -16.16 -2.72
N SER A 49 -5.38 -16.27 -1.41
CA SER A 49 -4.18 -16.94 -0.86
C SER A 49 -4.17 -18.45 -1.10
N SER A 50 -5.31 -19.06 -1.42
CA SER A 50 -5.42 -20.49 -1.76
C SER A 50 -5.18 -20.79 -3.24
N LEU A 51 -5.15 -19.77 -4.09
CA LEU A 51 -4.94 -19.92 -5.53
C LEU A 51 -3.43 -19.91 -5.85
N PRO A 52 -2.97 -20.77 -6.78
CA PRO A 52 -1.60 -20.67 -7.26
C PRO A 52 -1.41 -19.34 -7.98
N VAL A 53 -0.39 -18.58 -7.57
CA VAL A 53 0.02 -17.36 -8.26
C VAL A 53 1.00 -17.74 -9.36
N ASP A 54 0.60 -17.56 -10.60
CA ASP A 54 1.47 -17.77 -11.75
C ASP A 54 2.13 -16.44 -12.13
N TYR A 55 3.39 -16.29 -11.76
CA TYR A 55 4.21 -15.13 -12.10
C TYR A 55 5.00 -15.31 -13.41
N ALA A 56 4.85 -16.43 -14.11
CA ALA A 56 5.65 -16.74 -15.27
C ALA A 56 5.52 -15.67 -16.38
N ASP A 57 4.29 -15.21 -16.60
CA ASP A 57 3.99 -14.17 -17.61
C ASP A 57 4.56 -12.77 -17.24
N ASP A 58 4.88 -12.56 -15.96
CA ASP A 58 5.41 -11.30 -15.47
C ASP A 58 6.93 -11.26 -15.32
N MET A 59 7.61 -12.42 -15.44
CA MET A 59 9.05 -12.50 -15.16
C MET A 59 9.90 -11.64 -16.08
N GLU A 60 9.61 -11.56 -17.36
CA GLU A 60 10.33 -10.69 -18.29
C GLU A 60 10.17 -9.22 -17.89
N TRP A 61 8.96 -8.85 -17.49
CA TRP A 61 8.67 -7.49 -17.01
C TRP A 61 9.38 -7.18 -15.68
N ILE A 62 9.39 -8.11 -14.75
CA ILE A 62 10.06 -7.97 -13.45
C ILE A 62 11.57 -7.83 -13.65
N LEU A 63 12.17 -8.69 -14.48
CA LEU A 63 13.61 -8.70 -14.71
C LEU A 63 14.16 -7.47 -15.46
N ARG A 64 13.29 -6.61 -16.05
CA ARG A 64 13.74 -5.36 -16.70
C ARG A 64 14.50 -4.42 -15.75
N TYR A 65 14.29 -4.54 -14.43
CA TYR A 65 14.96 -3.71 -13.42
C TYR A 65 16.30 -4.27 -12.94
N ASP A 66 16.62 -5.52 -13.24
CA ASP A 66 17.75 -6.21 -12.62
C ASP A 66 19.10 -5.55 -12.92
N SER A 67 19.24 -4.97 -14.11
CA SER A 67 20.47 -4.30 -14.58
C SER A 67 20.44 -2.76 -14.44
N SER A 68 19.42 -2.19 -13.82
CA SER A 68 19.22 -0.75 -13.70
C SER A 68 18.97 -0.31 -12.25
N ASP A 69 17.73 0.07 -11.92
CA ASP A 69 17.39 0.60 -10.60
C ASP A 69 17.68 -0.39 -9.47
N VAL A 70 17.46 -1.69 -9.70
CA VAL A 70 17.73 -2.73 -8.68
C VAL A 70 19.22 -2.93 -8.47
N GLU A 71 20.02 -2.86 -9.53
CA GLU A 71 21.49 -2.90 -9.40
C GLU A 71 22.02 -1.67 -8.65
N GLU A 72 21.46 -0.47 -8.89
CA GLU A 72 21.80 0.73 -8.09
C GLU A 72 21.49 0.49 -6.61
N LEU A 73 20.34 -0.12 -6.28
CA LEU A 73 20.00 -0.46 -4.90
C LEU A 73 21.01 -1.45 -4.28
N ARG A 74 21.48 -2.46 -5.03
CA ARG A 74 22.53 -3.40 -4.55
C ARG A 74 23.83 -2.69 -4.25
N GLN A 75 24.28 -1.82 -5.17
CA GLN A 75 25.51 -1.06 -5.01
C GLN A 75 25.45 -0.12 -3.81
N ARG A 76 24.36 0.61 -3.64
CA ARG A 76 24.12 1.47 -2.48
C ARG A 76 24.11 0.67 -1.18
N ALA A 77 23.44 -0.47 -1.17
CA ALA A 77 23.41 -1.35 0.00
C ALA A 77 24.79 -1.85 0.44
N ALA A 78 25.75 -1.95 -0.48
CA ALA A 78 27.11 -2.38 -0.14
C ALA A 78 27.92 -1.34 0.67
N THR A 79 27.50 -0.07 0.66
CA THR A 79 28.24 1.04 1.27
C THR A 79 27.44 1.85 2.30
N GLU A 80 26.11 1.79 2.27
CA GLU A 80 25.24 2.52 3.19
C GLU A 80 25.25 1.88 4.58
N ASP A 81 25.12 2.71 5.62
CA ASP A 81 24.89 2.24 6.98
C ASP A 81 23.52 1.54 7.06
N LYS A 82 23.49 0.38 7.68
CA LYS A 82 22.29 -0.45 7.79
C LYS A 82 21.38 -0.07 8.96
N GLU A 83 21.88 0.67 9.92
CA GLU A 83 21.09 1.13 11.06
C GLU A 83 20.38 2.43 10.69
N CYS A 84 19.04 2.44 10.74
CA CYS A 84 18.23 3.62 10.49
C CYS A 84 16.98 3.64 11.38
N ASP A 85 16.37 4.82 11.53
CA ASP A 85 15.09 4.93 12.22
C ASP A 85 13.95 4.49 11.31
N VAL A 86 13.95 4.93 10.06
CA VAL A 86 12.86 4.62 9.12
C VAL A 86 13.40 4.24 7.75
N LEU A 87 12.91 3.14 7.21
CA LEU A 87 13.18 2.74 5.84
C LEU A 87 11.96 3.08 4.96
N PHE A 88 12.17 3.96 4.00
CA PHE A 88 11.21 4.33 2.97
C PHE A 88 11.45 3.49 1.72
N PHE A 89 10.43 2.80 1.22
CA PHE A 89 10.55 1.98 0.02
C PHE A 89 9.29 2.00 -0.84
N GLY A 90 9.40 1.50 -2.06
CA GLY A 90 8.31 1.47 -3.03
C GLY A 90 8.69 2.03 -4.38
N SER A 91 7.77 2.79 -5.00
CA SER A 91 7.92 3.26 -6.38
C SER A 91 8.63 4.61 -6.52
N SER A 92 8.50 5.22 -7.70
CA SER A 92 9.15 6.49 -8.05
C SER A 92 8.82 7.63 -7.10
N SER A 93 7.65 7.67 -6.48
CA SER A 93 7.30 8.71 -5.52
C SER A 93 8.17 8.66 -4.26
N ILE A 94 8.71 7.50 -3.89
CA ILE A 94 9.75 7.41 -2.85
C ILE A 94 11.13 7.76 -3.44
N ARG A 95 11.51 7.13 -4.57
CA ARG A 95 12.81 7.37 -5.22
C ARG A 95 13.10 8.85 -5.47
N LEU A 96 12.09 9.59 -5.93
CA LEU A 96 12.24 11.00 -6.32
C LEU A 96 12.17 11.98 -5.15
N TRP A 97 11.90 11.51 -3.93
CA TRP A 97 11.97 12.34 -2.73
C TRP A 97 13.43 12.62 -2.35
N ARG A 98 14.05 13.52 -3.10
CA ARG A 98 15.50 13.79 -3.00
C ARG A 98 15.90 14.49 -1.70
N THR A 99 14.97 15.16 -1.05
CA THR A 99 15.13 15.88 0.21
C THR A 99 14.67 15.08 1.42
N LEU A 100 14.43 13.76 1.27
CA LEU A 100 13.85 12.90 2.30
C LEU A 100 14.59 13.00 3.64
N GLU A 101 15.93 12.96 3.62
CA GLU A 101 16.75 13.06 4.83
C GLU A 101 16.59 14.42 5.52
N GLU A 102 16.58 15.51 4.75
CA GLU A 102 16.35 16.86 5.25
C GLU A 102 14.95 17.02 5.81
N ASP A 103 13.95 16.54 5.07
CA ASP A 103 12.54 16.67 5.41
C ASP A 103 12.14 15.86 6.66
N MET A 104 12.83 14.74 6.91
CA MET A 104 12.57 13.86 8.05
C MET A 104 13.51 14.13 9.26
N ALA A 105 14.48 15.04 9.14
CA ALA A 105 15.38 15.31 10.25
C ALA A 105 14.61 15.63 11.55
N PRO A 106 15.01 15.12 12.73
CA PRO A 106 16.28 14.46 13.02
C PRO A 106 16.30 12.93 12.81
N LEU A 107 15.25 12.33 12.22
CA LEU A 107 15.19 10.89 11.96
C LEU A 107 16.28 10.49 10.96
N LYS A 108 16.97 9.40 11.23
CA LYS A 108 17.87 8.77 10.28
C LYS A 108 17.05 7.90 9.32
N VAL A 109 16.88 8.34 8.09
CA VAL A 109 16.04 7.66 7.10
C VAL A 109 16.86 7.11 5.95
N VAL A 110 16.37 6.03 5.34
CA VAL A 110 16.95 5.43 4.14
C VAL A 110 15.89 5.34 3.05
N ASN A 111 16.24 5.78 1.83
CA ASN A 111 15.39 5.73 0.66
C ASN A 111 15.72 4.50 -0.20
N ARG A 112 14.83 3.53 -0.26
CA ARG A 112 14.93 2.29 -1.05
C ARG A 112 13.87 2.21 -2.16
N GLY A 113 13.29 3.36 -2.56
CA GLY A 113 12.39 3.44 -3.72
C GLY A 113 13.12 3.27 -5.05
N TYR A 114 12.43 2.73 -6.06
CA TYR A 114 12.93 2.69 -7.44
C TYR A 114 11.84 3.00 -8.46
N GLY A 115 12.25 3.44 -9.67
CA GLY A 115 11.34 3.96 -10.68
C GLY A 115 10.43 2.89 -11.26
N GLY A 116 9.15 3.18 -11.42
CA GLY A 116 8.20 2.29 -12.09
C GLY A 116 7.88 0.98 -11.35
N ALA A 117 8.36 0.79 -10.11
CA ALA A 117 8.09 -0.41 -9.33
C ALA A 117 6.60 -0.70 -9.22
N MET A 118 6.23 -1.93 -9.47
CA MET A 118 4.94 -2.53 -9.13
C MET A 118 5.09 -3.36 -7.86
N LEU A 119 3.99 -3.66 -7.17
CA LEU A 119 4.08 -4.45 -5.94
C LEU A 119 4.59 -5.88 -6.20
N ARG A 120 4.30 -6.45 -7.38
CA ARG A 120 4.88 -7.72 -7.83
C ARG A 120 6.40 -7.67 -7.92
N ASP A 121 6.95 -6.56 -8.42
CA ASP A 121 8.40 -6.32 -8.48
C ASP A 121 8.99 -6.23 -7.06
N ILE A 122 8.31 -5.52 -6.14
CA ILE A 122 8.72 -5.40 -4.74
C ILE A 122 8.78 -6.77 -4.06
N HIS A 123 7.81 -7.65 -4.30
CA HIS A 123 7.83 -9.01 -3.76
C HIS A 123 9.01 -9.82 -4.27
N TYR A 124 9.32 -9.72 -5.56
CA TYR A 124 10.44 -10.43 -6.18
C TYR A 124 11.80 -9.92 -5.67
N TYR A 125 11.97 -8.60 -5.61
CA TYR A 125 13.21 -7.96 -5.16
C TYR A 125 13.23 -7.63 -3.66
N TYR A 126 12.35 -8.23 -2.87
CA TYR A 126 12.19 -7.92 -1.45
C TYR A 126 13.52 -7.91 -0.68
N GLU A 127 14.32 -8.98 -0.82
CA GLU A 127 15.62 -9.11 -0.17
C GLU A 127 16.62 -8.02 -0.62
N THR A 128 16.54 -7.62 -1.88
CA THR A 128 17.38 -6.54 -2.41
C THR A 128 16.93 -5.18 -1.92
N VAL A 129 15.61 -4.96 -1.86
CA VAL A 129 15.04 -3.68 -1.40
C VAL A 129 15.33 -3.46 0.08
N LEU A 130 15.12 -4.45 0.92
CA LEU A 130 15.38 -4.37 2.36
C LEU A 130 16.86 -4.53 2.72
N ALA A 131 17.63 -5.35 1.98
CA ALA A 131 19.10 -5.46 1.99
C ALA A 131 19.76 -5.44 3.38
N ASP A 132 19.22 -6.20 4.34
CA ASP A 132 19.68 -6.30 5.73
C ASP A 132 19.66 -4.98 6.53
N TYR A 133 18.92 -3.98 6.06
CA TYR A 133 18.67 -2.79 6.86
C TYR A 133 17.91 -3.12 8.14
N ARG A 134 18.21 -2.38 9.20
CA ARG A 134 17.59 -2.53 10.52
C ARG A 134 16.85 -1.26 10.90
N PRO A 135 15.71 -0.98 10.25
CA PRO A 135 14.89 0.16 10.61
C PRO A 135 14.15 -0.10 11.92
N ARG A 136 13.57 0.94 12.49
CA ARG A 136 12.60 0.85 13.58
C ARG A 136 11.17 1.01 13.09
N ALA A 137 10.97 1.49 11.85
CA ALA A 137 9.69 1.61 11.17
C ALA A 137 9.85 1.52 9.65
N PHE A 138 8.78 1.16 8.97
CA PHE A 138 8.69 1.13 7.50
C PHE A 138 7.68 2.13 6.99
N VAL A 139 8.02 2.85 5.91
CA VAL A 139 7.09 3.68 5.14
C VAL A 139 7.08 3.19 3.69
N PHE A 140 5.90 2.89 3.18
CA PHE A 140 5.73 2.30 1.86
C PHE A 140 4.75 3.06 0.98
N TYR A 141 5.11 3.24 -0.29
CA TYR A 141 4.25 3.79 -1.33
C TYR A 141 4.45 3.09 -2.67
N CYS A 142 3.38 2.53 -3.25
CA CYS A 142 3.38 1.98 -4.61
C CYS A 142 2.00 2.11 -5.25
N ASP A 143 1.93 2.63 -6.48
CA ASP A 143 0.67 2.91 -7.17
C ASP A 143 0.65 2.44 -8.64
N ASN A 144 1.75 1.85 -9.12
CA ASN A 144 1.88 1.52 -10.54
C ASN A 144 1.03 0.32 -10.98
N ASP A 145 0.62 -0.55 -10.04
CA ASP A 145 -0.32 -1.64 -10.32
C ASP A 145 -1.74 -1.14 -10.65
N LEU A 146 -2.04 0.13 -10.38
CA LEU A 146 -3.26 0.84 -10.78
C LEU A 146 -2.93 2.04 -11.69
N GLY A 147 -1.85 1.95 -12.46
CA GLY A 147 -1.26 3.07 -13.19
C GLY A 147 -1.81 3.33 -14.59
N GLY A 148 -2.60 2.44 -15.17
CA GLY A 148 -3.08 2.55 -16.55
C GLY A 148 -2.11 2.01 -17.59
N PHE A 149 -1.16 1.13 -17.20
CA PHE A 149 -0.11 0.62 -18.11
C PHE A 149 -0.47 -0.70 -18.83
N GLY A 150 -1.74 -1.10 -18.81
CA GLY A 150 -2.20 -2.35 -19.42
C GLY A 150 -1.86 -3.62 -18.65
N ARG A 151 -1.26 -3.47 -17.47
CA ARG A 151 -0.96 -4.55 -16.50
C ARG A 151 -1.61 -4.29 -15.15
N ASP A 152 -2.62 -3.43 -15.14
CA ASP A 152 -3.31 -3.03 -13.93
C ASP A 152 -3.99 -4.22 -13.26
N LEU A 153 -3.91 -4.23 -11.95
CA LEU A 153 -4.68 -5.12 -11.10
C LEU A 153 -6.04 -4.49 -10.78
N HIS A 154 -6.99 -5.31 -10.35
CA HIS A 154 -8.15 -4.78 -9.64
C HIS A 154 -7.69 -4.30 -8.25
N PRO A 155 -8.31 -3.25 -7.65
CA PRO A 155 -7.93 -2.77 -6.32
C PRO A 155 -7.88 -3.86 -5.23
N THR A 156 -8.76 -4.87 -5.30
CA THR A 156 -8.75 -5.99 -4.36
C THR A 156 -7.59 -6.98 -4.60
N GLU A 157 -7.13 -7.13 -5.83
CA GLU A 157 -5.94 -7.95 -6.15
C GLU A 157 -4.68 -7.25 -5.67
N LEU A 158 -4.60 -5.93 -5.85
CA LEU A 158 -3.51 -5.14 -5.29
C LEU A 158 -3.52 -5.21 -3.76
N PHE A 159 -4.68 -5.15 -3.13
CA PHE A 159 -4.81 -5.32 -1.69
C PHE A 159 -4.27 -6.68 -1.22
N ASP A 160 -4.56 -7.77 -1.91
CA ASP A 160 -4.03 -9.10 -1.58
C ASP A 160 -2.49 -9.09 -1.56
N LEU A 161 -1.85 -8.42 -2.53
CA LEU A 161 -0.39 -8.27 -2.56
C LEU A 161 0.14 -7.38 -1.41
N TYR A 162 -0.54 -6.29 -1.07
CA TYR A 162 -0.17 -5.46 0.08
C TYR A 162 -0.23 -6.24 1.38
N ARG A 163 -1.25 -7.07 1.55
CA ARG A 163 -1.39 -7.91 2.72
C ARG A 163 -0.28 -8.96 2.82
N LEU A 164 0.09 -9.60 1.69
CA LEU A 164 1.25 -10.50 1.64
C LEU A 164 2.55 -9.78 2.02
N LEU A 165 2.71 -8.51 1.60
CA LEU A 165 3.86 -7.71 2.02
C LEU A 165 3.87 -7.47 3.52
N VAL A 166 2.71 -7.15 4.13
CA VAL A 166 2.58 -7.00 5.58
C VAL A 166 2.96 -8.30 6.31
N GLU A 167 2.45 -9.44 5.85
CA GLU A 167 2.77 -10.74 6.46
C GLU A 167 4.26 -11.03 6.41
N ARG A 168 4.90 -10.76 5.26
CA ARG A 168 6.34 -10.95 5.11
C ARG A 168 7.13 -10.02 6.00
N LEU A 169 6.79 -8.71 6.03
CA LEU A 169 7.44 -7.74 6.90
C LEU A 169 7.28 -8.12 8.38
N LYS A 170 6.09 -8.55 8.80
CA LYS A 170 5.86 -8.97 10.19
C LYS A 170 6.55 -10.28 10.56
N ALA A 171 6.78 -11.17 9.60
CA ALA A 171 7.58 -12.39 9.84
C ALA A 171 9.05 -12.04 10.07
N ASP A 172 9.60 -11.09 9.30
CA ASP A 172 11.00 -10.70 9.39
C ASP A 172 11.26 -9.63 10.47
N TYR A 173 10.27 -8.75 10.73
CA TYR A 173 10.33 -7.59 11.63
C TYR A 173 9.06 -7.49 12.49
N PRO A 174 8.81 -8.41 13.43
CA PRO A 174 7.51 -8.58 14.09
C PRO A 174 7.04 -7.39 14.93
N GLU A 175 7.97 -6.57 15.43
CA GLU A 175 7.67 -5.46 16.35
C GLU A 175 7.69 -4.08 15.66
N TYR A 176 7.99 -4.02 14.36
CA TYR A 176 8.17 -2.73 13.68
C TYR A 176 6.91 -2.26 12.99
N PRO A 177 6.47 -1.00 13.25
CA PRO A 177 5.30 -0.43 12.61
C PRO A 177 5.51 -0.22 11.12
N ILE A 178 4.43 -0.40 10.36
CA ILE A 178 4.38 -0.28 8.90
C ILE A 178 3.38 0.83 8.55
N TYR A 179 3.83 1.84 7.82
CA TYR A 179 3.02 2.96 7.37
C TYR A 179 2.81 2.87 5.85
N PHE A 180 1.58 2.67 5.43
CA PHE A 180 1.18 2.75 4.03
C PHE A 180 0.68 4.14 3.70
N LEU A 181 1.29 4.77 2.71
CA LEU A 181 0.84 6.06 2.21
C LEU A 181 -0.32 5.87 1.24
N ALA A 182 -1.36 6.69 1.39
CA ALA A 182 -2.48 6.73 0.44
C ALA A 182 -1.98 6.94 -0.99
N ILE A 183 -2.54 6.20 -1.93
CA ILE A 183 -2.33 6.49 -3.35
C ILE A 183 -2.87 7.89 -3.63
N LYS A 184 -1.98 8.78 -4.06
CA LYS A 184 -2.33 10.16 -4.43
C LYS A 184 -3.09 10.21 -5.74
N PHE A 185 -4.15 11.01 -5.78
CA PHE A 185 -4.79 11.36 -7.04
C PHE A 185 -3.88 12.30 -7.83
N ASN A 186 -3.89 12.15 -9.13
CA ASN A 186 -3.09 12.96 -10.05
C ASN A 186 -3.77 13.02 -11.42
N ASP A 187 -3.53 14.09 -12.18
CA ASP A 187 -4.21 14.29 -13.46
C ASP A 187 -3.69 13.37 -14.56
N SER A 188 -2.45 12.89 -14.46
CA SER A 188 -1.88 11.91 -15.39
C SER A 188 -2.63 10.57 -15.38
N ARG A 189 -3.26 10.23 -14.24
CA ARG A 189 -4.02 8.98 -14.04
C ARG A 189 -5.49 9.24 -13.65
N LEU A 190 -6.06 10.33 -14.15
CA LEU A 190 -7.43 10.73 -13.81
C LEU A 190 -8.46 9.62 -14.07
N ALA A 191 -8.27 8.84 -15.15
CA ALA A 191 -9.12 7.70 -15.48
C ALA A 191 -9.09 6.56 -14.44
N LYS A 192 -8.09 6.55 -13.55
CA LYS A 192 -7.90 5.55 -12.48
C LYS A 192 -8.30 6.03 -11.09
N ARG A 193 -8.88 7.21 -11.02
CA ARG A 193 -9.21 7.86 -9.75
C ARG A 193 -10.13 7.02 -8.87
N GLU A 194 -11.13 6.35 -9.44
CA GLU A 194 -12.06 5.52 -8.68
C GLU A 194 -11.41 4.25 -8.15
N GLU A 195 -10.52 3.64 -8.92
CA GLU A 195 -9.70 2.50 -8.47
C GLU A 195 -8.77 2.91 -7.32
N HIS A 196 -8.11 4.09 -7.43
CA HIS A 196 -7.29 4.64 -6.34
C HIS A 196 -8.12 4.92 -5.09
N ARG A 197 -9.31 5.50 -5.24
CA ARG A 197 -10.21 5.78 -4.13
C ARG A 197 -10.67 4.50 -3.43
N LEU A 198 -11.06 3.49 -4.21
CA LEU A 198 -11.47 2.19 -3.67
C LEU A 198 -10.31 1.51 -2.94
N PHE A 199 -9.12 1.49 -3.53
CA PHE A 199 -7.94 0.91 -2.89
C PHE A 199 -7.59 1.62 -1.58
N ASN A 200 -7.58 2.96 -1.57
CA ASN A 200 -7.32 3.74 -0.36
C ASN A 200 -8.33 3.43 0.75
N ALA A 201 -9.62 3.26 0.41
CA ALA A 201 -10.65 2.89 1.39
C ALA A 201 -10.42 1.49 1.97
N ILE A 202 -10.08 0.51 1.11
CA ILE A 202 -9.76 -0.86 1.55
C ILE A 202 -8.53 -0.87 2.48
N MET A 203 -7.49 -0.14 2.12
CA MET A 203 -6.26 -0.07 2.92
C MET A 203 -6.45 0.64 4.25
N ALA A 204 -7.28 1.70 4.28
CA ALA A 204 -7.62 2.40 5.52
C ALA A 204 -8.38 1.48 6.49
N ASP A 205 -9.37 0.73 5.98
CA ASP A 205 -10.11 -0.25 6.77
C ASP A 205 -9.19 -1.37 7.29
N TYR A 206 -8.36 -1.94 6.42
CA TYR A 206 -7.40 -2.97 6.81
C TYR A 206 -6.45 -2.51 7.91
N ALA A 207 -5.88 -1.31 7.78
CA ALA A 207 -4.97 -0.75 8.77
C ALA A 207 -5.66 -0.50 10.11
N ALA A 208 -6.92 -0.02 10.10
CA ALA A 208 -7.70 0.18 11.33
C ALA A 208 -7.95 -1.12 12.13
N HIS A 209 -7.86 -2.29 11.48
CA HIS A 209 -8.09 -3.60 12.08
C HIS A 209 -6.82 -4.47 12.19
N THR A 210 -5.65 -3.92 11.87
CA THR A 210 -4.39 -4.68 11.85
C THR A 210 -3.34 -4.00 12.74
N GLU A 211 -3.01 -4.63 13.85
CA GLU A 211 -2.00 -4.11 14.78
C GLU A 211 -0.65 -3.88 14.10
N GLY A 212 -0.01 -2.74 14.38
CA GLY A 212 1.28 -2.35 13.82
C GLY A 212 1.24 -1.96 12.33
N VAL A 213 0.04 -1.75 11.78
CA VAL A 213 -0.16 -1.23 10.41
C VAL A 213 -0.92 0.09 10.48
N SER A 214 -0.44 1.10 9.81
CA SER A 214 -1.06 2.41 9.72
C SER A 214 -1.27 2.82 8.26
N PHE A 215 -2.42 3.39 7.96
CA PHE A 215 -2.69 4.05 6.69
C PHE A 215 -2.59 5.56 6.87
N VAL A 216 -1.76 6.22 6.07
CA VAL A 216 -1.49 7.66 6.18
C VAL A 216 -2.07 8.37 4.97
N ASP A 217 -3.07 9.21 5.22
CA ASP A 217 -3.67 10.02 4.16
C ASP A 217 -2.75 11.19 3.77
N VAL A 218 -1.91 10.94 2.80
CA VAL A 218 -1.07 11.94 2.12
C VAL A 218 -1.70 12.45 0.83
N ASN A 219 -2.90 11.97 0.47
CA ASN A 219 -3.62 12.33 -0.75
C ASN A 219 -4.53 13.55 -0.53
N SER A 220 -5.41 13.51 0.47
CA SER A 220 -6.41 14.58 0.68
C SER A 220 -5.81 15.97 0.80
N PRO A 221 -4.65 16.17 1.47
CA PRO A 221 -4.02 17.50 1.54
C PRO A 221 -3.45 18.02 0.21
N LEU A 222 -3.35 17.17 -0.82
CA LEU A 222 -2.94 17.57 -2.17
C LEU A 222 -4.12 17.97 -3.07
N LEU A 223 -5.34 18.00 -2.54
CA LEU A 223 -6.54 18.34 -3.29
C LEU A 223 -7.01 19.77 -3.00
N ASN A 224 -7.73 20.33 -3.94
CA ASN A 224 -8.50 21.56 -3.75
C ASN A 224 -9.78 21.27 -2.94
N GLU A 225 -10.45 22.32 -2.47
CA GLU A 225 -11.70 22.19 -1.70
C GLU A 225 -12.84 21.49 -2.45
N ASP A 226 -12.85 21.57 -3.78
CA ASP A 226 -13.81 20.86 -4.63
C ASP A 226 -13.42 19.39 -4.90
N GLY A 227 -12.33 18.94 -4.31
CA GLY A 227 -11.79 17.60 -4.48
C GLY A 227 -10.98 17.38 -5.75
N SER A 228 -10.80 18.37 -6.61
CA SER A 228 -9.89 18.29 -7.77
C SER A 228 -8.42 18.25 -7.33
N VAL A 229 -7.54 17.76 -8.20
CA VAL A 229 -6.10 17.75 -7.92
C VAL A 229 -5.54 19.17 -7.91
N ASN A 230 -4.79 19.52 -6.86
CA ASN A 230 -4.07 20.80 -6.84
C ASN A 230 -2.70 20.62 -7.51
N ASN A 231 -2.62 20.98 -8.78
CA ASN A 231 -1.44 20.81 -9.60
C ASN A 231 -0.21 21.61 -9.14
N ALA A 232 -0.36 22.53 -8.20
CA ALA A 232 0.78 23.23 -7.58
C ALA A 232 1.71 22.27 -6.79
N TYR A 233 1.22 21.10 -6.40
CA TYR A 233 1.99 20.07 -5.68
C TYR A 233 2.64 19.03 -6.57
N PHE A 234 2.53 19.17 -7.90
CA PHE A 234 3.01 18.17 -8.84
C PHE A 234 4.05 18.74 -9.80
N GLU A 235 4.91 17.88 -10.31
CA GLU A 235 5.82 18.17 -11.40
C GLU A 235 5.03 18.37 -12.73
N SER A 236 5.70 18.82 -13.75
CA SER A 236 5.08 19.09 -15.06
C SER A 236 4.46 17.86 -15.74
N ASP A 237 4.81 16.66 -15.27
CA ASP A 237 4.23 15.39 -15.75
C ASP A 237 2.85 15.09 -15.11
N MET A 238 2.40 15.93 -14.16
CA MET A 238 1.13 15.78 -13.44
C MET A 238 0.97 14.43 -12.75
N LEU A 239 2.09 13.77 -12.42
CA LEU A 239 2.17 12.46 -11.78
C LEU A 239 3.01 12.52 -10.50
N HIS A 240 4.24 12.99 -10.62
CA HIS A 240 5.17 13.01 -9.50
C HIS A 240 4.98 14.26 -8.65
N VAL A 241 5.11 14.10 -7.35
CA VAL A 241 5.06 15.23 -6.39
C VAL A 241 6.32 16.06 -6.53
N ASN A 242 6.15 17.39 -6.52
CA ASN A 242 7.25 18.34 -6.50
C ASN A 242 7.71 18.65 -5.04
N ARG A 243 8.58 19.64 -4.88
CA ARG A 243 9.12 20.04 -3.56
C ARG A 243 8.02 20.44 -2.56
N GLU A 244 7.02 21.17 -3.02
CA GLU A 244 5.88 21.63 -2.21
C GLU A 244 4.99 20.45 -1.79
N GLY A 245 4.76 19.50 -2.68
CA GLY A 245 4.01 18.28 -2.37
C GLY A 245 4.73 17.39 -1.36
N TYR A 246 6.06 17.23 -1.47
CA TYR A 246 6.84 16.54 -0.44
C TYR A 246 6.87 17.28 0.89
N ALA A 247 6.82 18.62 0.89
CA ALA A 247 6.69 19.40 2.12
C ALA A 247 5.34 19.11 2.83
N VAL A 248 4.25 18.89 2.08
CA VAL A 248 2.98 18.44 2.64
C VAL A 248 3.13 17.04 3.24
N TRP A 249 3.71 16.10 2.51
CA TRP A 249 3.91 14.73 3.02
C TRP A 249 4.77 14.70 4.29
N SER A 250 5.86 15.46 4.30
CA SER A 250 6.74 15.53 5.47
C SER A 250 6.06 16.14 6.69
N SER A 251 5.20 17.14 6.50
CA SER A 251 4.44 17.78 7.59
C SER A 251 3.49 16.81 8.31
N ILE A 252 3.08 15.73 7.63
CA ILE A 252 2.23 14.68 8.19
C ILE A 252 3.08 13.55 8.78
N LEU A 253 4.02 13.04 8.01
CA LEU A 253 4.78 11.84 8.35
C LEU A 253 5.78 12.07 9.48
N ARG A 254 6.53 13.17 9.41
CA ARG A 254 7.58 13.44 10.39
C ARG A 254 7.10 13.48 11.83
N PRO A 255 6.04 14.23 12.22
CA PRO A 255 5.56 14.24 13.59
C PRO A 255 5.02 12.87 14.03
N MET A 256 4.33 12.13 13.16
CA MET A 256 3.84 10.78 13.45
C MET A 256 5.00 9.82 13.74
N LEU A 257 6.04 9.82 12.91
CA LEU A 257 7.20 8.94 13.07
C LEU A 257 8.03 9.32 14.31
N LEU A 258 8.17 10.60 14.62
CA LEU A 258 8.86 11.05 15.83
C LEU A 258 8.12 10.59 17.09
N GLU A 259 6.80 10.73 17.13
CA GLU A 259 5.96 10.27 18.24
C GLU A 259 6.05 8.75 18.40
N GLU A 260 5.88 7.98 17.32
CA GLU A 260 5.98 6.52 17.34
C GLU A 260 7.31 6.02 17.86
N LEU A 261 8.39 6.65 17.45
CA LEU A 261 9.75 6.24 17.82
C LEU A 261 10.23 6.85 19.15
N GLY A 262 9.39 7.67 19.81
CA GLY A 262 9.71 8.33 21.07
C GLY A 262 10.87 9.32 20.95
N LEU A 263 10.96 10.02 19.82
CA LEU A 263 12.00 11.01 19.53
C LEU A 263 11.44 12.43 19.58
N ASP A 264 12.19 13.35 20.18
CA ASP A 264 11.81 14.75 20.25
C ASP A 264 12.09 15.48 18.92
N ALA A 265 11.18 16.34 18.50
CA ALA A 265 11.41 17.30 17.43
C ALA A 265 12.33 18.41 17.97
N LYS A 266 13.65 18.21 17.89
CA LYS A 266 14.63 19.24 18.28
C LYS A 266 14.90 20.19 17.14
#